data_602eadf2f829041d70b6243cb20759e0
#
_entry.id   602eadf2f829041d70b6243cb20759e0
#
_cell.length_a   1.000
_cell.length_b   1.000
_cell.length_c   1.000
_cell.angle_alpha   90.00
_cell.angle_beta   90.00
_cell.angle_gamma   90.00
#
_symmetry.space_group_name_H-M   'P 1'
#
loop_
_entity.id
_entity.type
_entity.pdbx_description
1 polymer ?
#
loop_
_entity_poly.entity_id
_entity_poly.type
_entity_poly.pdbx_seq_one_letter_code
_entity_poly.pdbx_strand_id
1 'polypeptide(L)'
;MVGGDGTSYEVVNGLFPESMSQAPGIGSKGLSGEADDLTPTLGFLPLGTGNSFLRDFSGGIASNDGLEYAMQAIEVRRSRPCDVLRLTHKEGATYYTNLLSMGFAADVAALRHRRFQGLGQFGYLLSIFLCLARFQRRPFPVRVEDRQAFDSRPCLFLAFNNSKFTGGSMMIAPDAVTDDGLIEYVRWGPISRLGLIRNLATLYDGTHTRHPLAERQAVPRVEFQLDGPVDIMVDGEVLTLECRTIDVLPSALRVVV
;
A
#
# COMPACT_ATOMS: atom_id res chain seq x y z
N MET A 1 -14.60 0.94 12.59
CA MET A 1 -13.38 1.47 13.25
C MET A 1 -13.34 2.98 13.14
N VAL A 2 -12.59 3.64 14.04
CA VAL A 2 -12.46 5.11 14.07
C VAL A 2 -10.98 5.44 14.05
N GLY A 3 -10.48 6.10 13.00
CA GLY A 3 -9.06 6.41 12.87
C GLY A 3 -8.62 6.66 11.43
N GLY A 4 -7.33 6.52 11.18
CA GLY A 4 -6.71 6.66 9.86
C GLY A 4 -6.08 5.36 9.35
N ASP A 5 -5.18 5.49 8.37
CA ASP A 5 -4.54 4.35 7.68
C ASP A 5 -3.81 3.41 8.67
N GLY A 6 -3.11 3.93 9.69
CA GLY A 6 -2.45 3.11 10.72
C GLY A 6 -3.42 2.28 11.56
N THR A 7 -4.59 2.85 11.93
CA THR A 7 -5.64 2.08 12.63
C THR A 7 -6.21 0.99 11.74
N SER A 8 -6.37 1.25 10.43
CA SER A 8 -6.77 0.23 9.44
C SER A 8 -5.79 -0.93 9.42
N TYR A 9 -4.51 -0.62 9.37
CA TYR A 9 -3.43 -1.61 9.38
C TYR A 9 -3.49 -2.52 10.61
N GLU A 10 -3.61 -1.95 11.81
CA GLU A 10 -3.70 -2.73 13.05
C GLU A 10 -4.93 -3.63 13.09
N VAL A 11 -6.11 -3.12 12.69
CA VAL A 11 -7.35 -3.89 12.66
C VAL A 11 -7.27 -5.04 11.65
N VAL A 12 -6.77 -4.77 10.44
CA VAL A 12 -6.62 -5.81 9.41
C VAL A 12 -5.67 -6.92 9.89
N ASN A 13 -4.52 -6.57 10.46
CA ASN A 13 -3.59 -7.58 10.99
C ASN A 13 -4.16 -8.36 12.18
N GLY A 14 -5.07 -7.78 12.96
CA GLY A 14 -5.81 -8.49 14.00
C GLY A 14 -6.86 -9.47 13.47
N LEU A 15 -7.42 -9.22 12.27
CA LEU A 15 -8.40 -10.10 11.62
C LEU A 15 -7.75 -11.30 10.93
N PHE A 16 -6.51 -11.16 10.48
CA PHE A 16 -5.75 -12.19 9.75
C PHE A 16 -4.53 -12.63 10.57
N PRO A 17 -4.69 -13.47 11.62
CA PRO A 17 -3.57 -13.92 12.44
C PRO A 17 -2.61 -14.82 11.65
N GLU A 18 -1.34 -14.86 12.05
CA GLU A 18 -0.27 -15.61 11.37
C GLU A 18 -0.59 -17.10 11.13
N SER A 19 -1.46 -17.71 11.96
CA SER A 19 -1.91 -19.10 11.79
C SER A 19 -2.59 -19.35 10.45
N MET A 20 -3.17 -18.32 9.82
CA MET A 20 -3.73 -18.41 8.47
C MET A 20 -2.66 -18.38 7.37
N SER A 21 -1.46 -17.88 7.66
CA SER A 21 -0.37 -17.82 6.68
C SER A 21 0.25 -19.19 6.37
N GLN A 22 0.07 -20.18 7.24
CA GLN A 22 0.62 -21.53 7.09
C GLN A 22 -0.34 -22.52 6.39
N ALA A 23 -1.55 -22.12 6.04
CA ALA A 23 -2.46 -22.98 5.30
C ALA A 23 -1.97 -23.11 3.84
N PRO A 24 -1.45 -24.28 3.42
CA PRO A 24 -1.07 -24.48 2.04
C PRO A 24 -2.32 -24.47 1.17
N GLY A 25 -2.46 -23.45 0.33
CA GLY A 25 -3.42 -23.48 -0.76
C GLY A 25 -4.88 -23.24 -0.37
N ILE A 26 -5.20 -22.07 0.16
CA ILE A 26 -6.51 -21.48 -0.11
C ILE A 26 -6.42 -20.86 -1.52
N GLY A 27 -6.10 -21.73 -2.48
CA GLY A 27 -6.36 -21.54 -3.88
C GLY A 27 -7.82 -21.88 -4.11
N SER A 28 -8.62 -20.90 -4.44
CA SER A 28 -9.82 -20.89 -5.29
C SER A 28 -10.50 -22.25 -5.56
N LYS A 29 -10.86 -23.05 -4.56
CA LYS A 29 -11.82 -24.15 -4.76
C LYS A 29 -12.63 -24.42 -3.51
N GLY A 30 -13.88 -24.00 -3.54
CA GLY A 30 -14.95 -24.68 -2.83
C GLY A 30 -15.42 -24.07 -1.53
N LEU A 31 -15.85 -22.82 -1.55
CA LEU A 31 -16.89 -22.37 -0.64
C LEU A 31 -18.03 -21.78 -1.48
N SER A 32 -18.61 -22.65 -2.31
CA SER A 32 -19.89 -22.34 -2.93
C SER A 32 -20.98 -22.52 -1.87
N GLY A 33 -21.58 -21.42 -1.44
CA GLY A 33 -22.90 -21.45 -0.82
C GLY A 33 -23.06 -20.84 0.56
N GLU A 34 -22.00 -20.66 1.37
CA GLU A 34 -22.15 -20.09 2.73
C GLU A 34 -20.98 -19.17 3.17
N ALA A 35 -20.04 -18.87 2.28
CA ALA A 35 -18.83 -18.13 2.63
C ALA A 35 -19.06 -16.61 2.79
N ASP A 36 -20.17 -16.08 2.33
CA ASP A 36 -20.46 -14.64 2.38
C ASP A 36 -20.76 -14.13 3.81
N ASP A 37 -21.15 -15.05 4.70
CA ASP A 37 -21.52 -14.73 6.09
C ASP A 37 -20.30 -14.65 7.05
N LEU A 38 -19.13 -15.15 6.64
CA LEU A 38 -17.90 -15.16 7.45
C LEU A 38 -16.88 -14.10 7.06
N THR A 39 -17.07 -13.39 5.94
CA THR A 39 -16.13 -12.36 5.49
C THR A 39 -16.25 -11.12 6.38
N PRO A 40 -15.15 -10.68 7.03
CA PRO A 40 -15.17 -9.50 7.88
C PRO A 40 -15.64 -8.26 7.12
N THR A 41 -16.54 -7.49 7.75
CA THR A 41 -17.02 -6.23 7.19
C THR A 41 -16.53 -5.08 8.04
N LEU A 42 -15.78 -4.14 7.46
CA LEU A 42 -15.23 -2.98 8.15
C LEU A 42 -15.91 -1.69 7.69
N GLY A 43 -16.43 -0.93 8.66
CA GLY A 43 -16.82 0.46 8.49
C GLY A 43 -15.73 1.38 9.02
N PHE A 44 -15.40 2.41 8.27
CA PHE A 44 -14.35 3.37 8.60
C PHE A 44 -14.93 4.75 8.89
N LEU A 45 -14.63 5.32 10.05
CA LEU A 45 -14.85 6.73 10.33
C LEU A 45 -13.51 7.48 10.22
N PRO A 46 -13.32 8.31 9.19
CA PRO A 46 -12.02 8.86 8.81
C PRO A 46 -11.60 10.04 9.68
N LEU A 47 -11.13 9.77 10.90
CA LEU A 47 -10.61 10.79 11.81
C LEU A 47 -9.08 10.91 11.80
N GLY A 48 -8.40 10.18 10.91
CA GLY A 48 -6.97 10.30 10.68
C GLY A 48 -6.60 11.47 9.77
N THR A 49 -5.30 11.78 9.70
CA THR A 49 -4.78 12.86 8.85
C THR A 49 -4.63 12.47 7.37
N GLY A 50 -4.51 11.19 7.06
CA GLY A 50 -4.29 10.67 5.70
C GLY A 50 -5.56 10.17 5.06
N ASN A 51 -6.17 9.13 5.64
CA ASN A 51 -7.38 8.44 5.19
C ASN A 51 -7.33 8.03 3.70
N SER A 52 -6.13 7.62 3.26
CA SER A 52 -5.84 7.38 1.84
C SER A 52 -6.66 6.24 1.28
N PHE A 53 -6.81 5.16 2.04
CA PHE A 53 -7.56 3.97 1.65
C PHE A 53 -9.04 4.28 1.37
N LEU A 54 -9.71 5.00 2.29
CA LEU A 54 -11.12 5.35 2.12
C LEU A 54 -11.40 6.27 0.92
N ARG A 55 -10.42 7.04 0.50
CA ARG A 55 -10.56 7.94 -0.65
C ARG A 55 -10.91 7.19 -1.93
N ASP A 56 -10.45 5.96 -2.07
CA ASP A 56 -10.76 5.12 -3.23
C ASP A 56 -12.23 4.70 -3.26
N PHE A 57 -12.82 4.45 -2.09
CA PHE A 57 -14.22 4.05 -1.95
C PHE A 57 -15.19 5.23 -1.98
N SER A 58 -14.77 6.39 -1.54
CA SER A 58 -15.61 7.61 -1.50
C SER A 58 -15.63 8.40 -2.81
N GLY A 59 -15.09 7.85 -3.91
CA GLY A 59 -15.02 8.57 -5.19
C GLY A 59 -14.12 9.80 -5.17
N GLY A 60 -13.14 9.85 -4.25
CA GLY A 60 -12.21 10.98 -4.13
C GLY A 60 -12.70 12.15 -3.28
N ILE A 61 -13.82 11.98 -2.56
CA ILE A 61 -14.38 13.02 -1.68
C ILE A 61 -13.35 13.45 -0.62
N ALA A 62 -13.19 14.74 -0.43
CA ALA A 62 -12.25 15.31 0.52
C ALA A 62 -12.65 14.98 1.98
N SER A 63 -11.66 14.98 2.88
CA SER A 63 -11.79 14.50 4.26
C SER A 63 -12.91 15.14 5.10
N ASN A 64 -13.35 16.35 4.78
CA ASN A 64 -14.41 17.04 5.56
C ASN A 64 -15.80 16.44 5.30
N ASP A 65 -16.04 15.96 4.08
CA ASP A 65 -17.33 15.31 3.72
C ASP A 65 -17.25 13.78 3.88
N GLY A 66 -16.06 13.26 4.08
CA GLY A 66 -15.79 11.82 4.21
C GLY A 66 -16.43 11.20 5.47
N LEU A 67 -16.56 11.96 6.55
CA LEU A 67 -17.22 11.47 7.78
C LEU A 67 -18.73 11.30 7.57
N GLU A 68 -19.40 12.29 6.99
CA GLU A 68 -20.82 12.22 6.69
C GLU A 68 -21.13 11.08 5.70
N TYR A 69 -20.33 10.97 4.64
CA TYR A 69 -20.42 9.86 3.70
C TYR A 69 -20.26 8.49 4.39
N ALA A 70 -19.26 8.34 5.26
CA ALA A 70 -19.04 7.09 5.98
C ALA A 70 -20.18 6.76 6.95
N MET A 71 -20.76 7.75 7.63
CA MET A 71 -21.92 7.57 8.51
C MET A 71 -23.14 7.11 7.72
N GLN A 72 -23.43 7.75 6.59
CA GLN A 72 -24.53 7.35 5.70
C GLN A 72 -24.33 5.92 5.17
N ALA A 73 -23.12 5.57 4.76
CA ALA A 73 -22.80 4.22 4.29
C ALA A 73 -23.04 3.15 5.37
N ILE A 74 -22.68 3.45 6.62
CA ILE A 74 -22.92 2.55 7.77
C ILE A 74 -24.42 2.40 8.02
N GLU A 75 -25.18 3.49 7.96
CA GLU A 75 -26.63 3.48 8.18
C GLU A 75 -27.36 2.61 7.16
N VAL A 76 -27.01 2.75 5.87
CA VAL A 76 -27.63 1.95 4.79
C VAL A 76 -27.00 0.56 4.63
N ARG A 77 -25.98 0.22 5.43
CA ARG A 77 -25.27 -1.07 5.41
C ARG A 77 -24.74 -1.48 4.03
N ARG A 78 -24.43 -0.51 3.19
CA ARG A 78 -23.85 -0.78 1.87
C ARG A 78 -22.38 -1.13 2.02
N SER A 79 -21.97 -2.26 1.44
CA SER A 79 -20.56 -2.70 1.46
C SER A 79 -20.12 -3.24 0.12
N ARG A 80 -18.82 -3.14 -0.16
CA ARG A 80 -18.17 -3.68 -1.36
C ARG A 80 -17.07 -4.66 -0.96
N PRO A 81 -16.80 -5.70 -1.77
CA PRO A 81 -15.64 -6.55 -1.57
C PRO A 81 -14.36 -5.74 -1.66
N CYS A 82 -13.35 -6.22 -0.96
CA CYS A 82 -12.01 -5.66 -0.99
C CYS A 82 -10.98 -6.77 -0.81
N ASP A 83 -9.96 -6.74 -1.63
CA ASP A 83 -8.84 -7.65 -1.52
C ASP A 83 -7.96 -7.25 -0.34
N VAL A 84 -7.27 -8.23 0.22
CA VAL A 84 -6.24 -8.02 1.24
C VAL A 84 -4.93 -8.54 0.68
N LEU A 85 -3.89 -7.73 0.72
CA LEU A 85 -2.57 -8.13 0.30
C LEU A 85 -1.80 -8.71 1.48
N ARG A 86 -1.10 -9.84 1.25
CA ARG A 86 -0.29 -10.51 2.26
C ARG A 86 1.17 -10.43 1.89
N LEU A 87 1.96 -9.74 2.71
CA LEU A 87 3.42 -9.78 2.67
C LEU A 87 3.91 -10.93 3.53
N THR A 88 4.55 -11.92 2.94
CA THR A 88 5.32 -12.94 3.67
C THR A 88 6.76 -12.45 3.83
N HIS A 89 7.28 -12.53 5.03
CA HIS A 89 8.64 -12.16 5.41
C HIS A 89 9.27 -13.22 6.32
N LYS A 90 10.51 -13.03 6.70
CA LYS A 90 11.27 -14.04 7.46
C LYS A 90 10.62 -14.40 8.80
N GLU A 91 10.03 -13.43 9.47
CA GLU A 91 9.45 -13.58 10.82
C GLU A 91 7.97 -14.00 10.78
N GLY A 92 7.30 -14.00 9.60
CA GLY A 92 5.88 -14.33 9.51
C GLY A 92 5.17 -13.68 8.32
N ALA A 93 3.99 -13.16 8.54
CA ALA A 93 3.20 -12.46 7.53
C ALA A 93 2.60 -11.16 8.08
N THR A 94 2.44 -10.19 7.18
CA THR A 94 1.81 -8.89 7.43
C THR A 94 0.76 -8.66 6.37
N TYR A 95 -0.41 -8.17 6.77
CA TYR A 95 -1.55 -7.92 5.88
C TYR A 95 -1.78 -6.44 5.71
N TYR A 96 -2.18 -6.03 4.50
CA TYR A 96 -2.46 -4.64 4.21
C TYR A 96 -3.53 -4.49 3.12
N THR A 97 -4.19 -3.34 3.09
CA THR A 97 -5.32 -3.08 2.20
C THR A 97 -5.08 -1.93 1.24
N ASN A 98 -4.03 -1.14 1.47
CA ASN A 98 -3.76 0.03 0.65
C ASN A 98 -2.47 -0.14 -0.15
N LEU A 99 -1.29 0.04 0.47
CA LEU A 99 -0.03 -0.06 -0.24
C LEU A 99 1.15 -0.51 0.62
N LEU A 100 2.10 -1.17 -0.03
CA LEU A 100 3.46 -1.35 0.45
C LEU A 100 4.42 -0.60 -0.48
N SER A 101 5.35 0.17 0.07
CA SER A 101 6.40 0.81 -0.72
C SER A 101 7.81 0.58 -0.16
N MET A 102 8.78 0.53 -1.08
CA MET A 102 10.23 0.43 -0.80
C MET A 102 10.96 1.59 -1.47
N GLY A 103 12.10 1.99 -0.92
CA GLY A 103 12.94 3.06 -1.47
C GLY A 103 12.57 4.43 -0.92
N PHE A 104 12.61 5.47 -1.75
CA PHE A 104 12.54 6.86 -1.29
C PHE A 104 11.34 7.17 -0.38
N ALA A 105 10.16 6.67 -0.69
CA ALA A 105 8.98 6.93 0.12
C ALA A 105 9.11 6.29 1.52
N ALA A 106 9.60 5.05 1.59
CA ALA A 106 9.88 4.36 2.84
C ALA A 106 10.99 5.06 3.64
N ASP A 107 12.05 5.51 2.97
CA ASP A 107 13.16 6.26 3.60
C ASP A 107 12.67 7.57 4.25
N VAL A 108 11.80 8.32 3.57
CA VAL A 108 11.20 9.55 4.10
C VAL A 108 10.32 9.25 5.33
N ALA A 109 9.48 8.23 5.24
CA ALA A 109 8.62 7.80 6.34
C ALA A 109 9.45 7.33 7.55
N ALA A 110 10.47 6.49 7.32
CA ALA A 110 11.38 5.99 8.35
C ALA A 110 12.16 7.13 9.04
N LEU A 111 12.67 8.09 8.27
CA LEU A 111 13.39 9.25 8.82
C LEU A 111 12.48 10.14 9.65
N ARG A 112 11.25 10.39 9.17
CA ARG A 112 10.23 11.14 9.91
C ARG A 112 9.91 10.45 11.24
N HIS A 113 9.63 9.16 11.20
CA HIS A 113 9.31 8.38 12.39
C HIS A 113 10.45 8.39 13.42
N ARG A 114 11.70 8.18 12.97
CA ARG A 114 12.87 8.08 13.86
C ARG A 114 13.33 9.42 14.45
N ARG A 115 13.13 10.55 13.76
CA ARG A 115 13.73 11.85 14.13
C ARG A 115 12.78 13.04 14.23
N PHE A 116 11.65 13.02 13.54
CA PHE A 116 10.83 14.22 13.33
C PHE A 116 9.35 14.00 13.62
N GLN A 117 9.01 12.95 14.37
CA GLN A 117 7.62 12.57 14.66
C GLN A 117 6.82 13.71 15.33
N GLY A 118 7.45 14.48 16.23
CA GLY A 118 6.81 15.58 16.95
C GLY A 118 6.64 16.89 16.15
N LEU A 119 7.20 17.00 14.93
CA LEU A 119 7.22 18.23 14.14
C LEU A 119 6.09 18.33 13.09
N GLY A 120 5.12 17.42 13.10
CA GLY A 120 3.98 17.43 12.20
C GLY A 120 4.37 17.49 10.72
N GLN A 121 3.76 18.39 9.95
CA GLN A 121 4.05 18.56 8.52
C GLN A 121 5.46 19.10 8.26
N PHE A 122 5.99 19.93 9.15
CA PHE A 122 7.36 20.44 9.00
C PHE A 122 8.40 19.32 9.10
N GLY A 123 8.19 18.36 10.02
CA GLY A 123 9.04 17.17 10.12
C GLY A 123 9.01 16.30 8.85
N TYR A 124 7.85 16.24 8.18
CA TYR A 124 7.72 15.54 6.90
C TYR A 124 8.53 16.23 5.79
N LEU A 125 8.39 17.54 5.63
CA LEU A 125 9.18 18.31 4.65
C LEU A 125 10.67 18.19 4.90
N LEU A 126 11.11 18.31 6.16
CA LEU A 126 12.52 18.15 6.54
C LEU A 126 13.04 16.76 6.20
N SER A 127 12.23 15.72 6.42
CA SER A 127 12.57 14.34 6.04
C SER A 127 12.74 14.20 4.53
N ILE A 128 11.86 14.80 3.71
CA ILE A 128 11.99 14.81 2.25
C ILE A 128 13.31 15.47 1.84
N PHE A 129 13.63 16.66 2.37
CA PHE A 129 14.87 17.39 2.03
C PHE A 129 16.12 16.59 2.40
N LEU A 130 16.14 15.98 3.59
CA LEU A 130 17.28 15.20 4.02
C LEU A 130 17.44 13.90 3.22
N CYS A 131 16.34 13.20 2.92
CA CYS A 131 16.38 12.04 2.04
C CYS A 131 16.80 12.43 0.62
N LEU A 132 16.35 13.57 0.11
CA LEU A 132 16.74 14.09 -1.18
C LEU A 132 18.24 14.45 -1.22
N ALA A 133 18.77 15.03 -0.14
CA ALA A 133 20.20 15.33 -0.01
C ALA A 133 21.07 14.07 0.01
N ARG A 134 20.56 13.01 0.65
CA ARG A 134 21.24 11.69 0.77
C ARG A 134 20.77 10.68 -0.26
N PHE A 135 20.06 11.12 -1.26
CA PHE A 135 19.38 10.30 -2.25
C PHE A 135 20.26 9.19 -2.82
N GLN A 136 19.88 7.96 -2.55
CA GLN A 136 20.52 6.75 -3.07
C GLN A 136 19.50 6.00 -3.94
N ARG A 137 19.97 5.57 -5.09
CA ARG A 137 19.23 4.69 -5.98
C ARG A 137 19.66 3.26 -5.63
N ARG A 138 18.77 2.53 -4.98
CA ARG A 138 19.04 1.15 -4.54
C ARG A 138 18.30 0.17 -5.43
N PRO A 139 18.90 -0.97 -5.76
CA PRO A 139 18.17 -2.09 -6.32
C PRO A 139 17.36 -2.76 -5.19
N PHE A 140 16.18 -3.22 -5.54
CA PHE A 140 15.39 -4.16 -4.76
C PHE A 140 15.06 -5.31 -5.69
N PRO A 141 15.85 -6.41 -5.69
CA PRO A 141 15.61 -7.54 -6.57
C PRO A 141 14.19 -8.08 -6.41
N VAL A 142 13.39 -7.89 -7.44
CA VAL A 142 11.96 -8.25 -7.46
C VAL A 142 11.64 -9.03 -8.72
N ARG A 143 10.81 -10.05 -8.58
CA ARG A 143 10.24 -10.81 -9.68
C ARG A 143 8.73 -10.66 -9.64
N VAL A 144 8.16 -10.16 -10.71
CA VAL A 144 6.72 -10.01 -10.89
C VAL A 144 6.26 -11.02 -11.93
N GLU A 145 5.19 -11.74 -11.61
CA GLU A 145 4.58 -12.75 -12.47
C GLU A 145 5.59 -13.81 -12.99
N ASP A 146 5.41 -14.33 -14.18
CA ASP A 146 6.22 -15.41 -14.78
C ASP A 146 7.59 -14.97 -15.33
N ARG A 147 8.11 -13.81 -14.93
CA ARG A 147 9.46 -13.41 -15.33
C ARG A 147 10.49 -14.42 -14.80
N GLN A 148 11.38 -14.90 -15.66
CA GLN A 148 12.38 -15.88 -15.28
C GLN A 148 13.46 -15.30 -14.35
N ALA A 149 13.74 -14.00 -14.42
CA ALA A 149 14.80 -13.33 -13.68
C ALA A 149 14.26 -12.25 -12.75
N PHE A 150 14.97 -12.05 -11.63
CA PHE A 150 14.75 -10.91 -10.74
C PHE A 150 15.22 -9.61 -11.39
N ASP A 151 14.38 -8.59 -11.36
CA ASP A 151 14.75 -7.23 -11.76
C ASP A 151 15.53 -6.57 -10.62
N SER A 152 16.82 -6.38 -10.82
CA SER A 152 17.72 -5.73 -9.87
C SER A 152 18.15 -4.34 -10.34
N ARG A 153 17.41 -3.71 -11.27
CA ARG A 153 17.72 -2.35 -11.71
C ARG A 153 17.49 -1.35 -10.58
N PRO A 154 18.40 -0.38 -10.37
CA PRO A 154 18.19 0.67 -9.39
C PRO A 154 16.88 1.44 -9.67
N CYS A 155 16.15 1.79 -8.61
CA CYS A 155 14.92 2.56 -8.73
C CYS A 155 14.84 3.70 -7.70
N LEU A 156 13.91 4.61 -7.89
CA LEU A 156 13.52 5.60 -6.91
C LEU A 156 12.68 4.93 -5.83
N PHE A 157 11.63 4.24 -6.24
CA PHE A 157 10.78 3.43 -5.38
C PHE A 157 10.16 2.26 -6.13
N LEU A 158 9.74 1.27 -5.37
CA LEU A 158 8.77 0.26 -5.75
C LEU A 158 7.53 0.45 -4.89
N ALA A 159 6.35 0.29 -5.49
CA ALA A 159 5.08 0.29 -4.78
C ALA A 159 4.22 -0.90 -5.24
N PHE A 160 3.56 -1.53 -4.28
CA PHE A 160 2.68 -2.69 -4.46
C PHE A 160 1.35 -2.33 -3.84
N ASN A 161 0.37 -2.05 -4.69
CA ASN A 161 -0.84 -1.34 -4.28
C ASN A 161 -2.07 -2.20 -4.50
N ASN A 162 -3.02 -2.07 -3.59
CA ASN A 162 -4.39 -2.52 -3.74
C ASN A 162 -5.33 -1.34 -4.05
N SER A 163 -4.96 -0.14 -3.61
CA SER A 163 -5.72 1.09 -3.85
C SER A 163 -4.86 2.19 -4.48
N LYS A 164 -5.51 3.27 -4.96
CA LYS A 164 -4.86 4.31 -5.77
C LYS A 164 -4.01 5.29 -4.97
N PHE A 165 -4.45 5.62 -3.73
CA PHE A 165 -3.97 6.78 -3.01
C PHE A 165 -3.04 6.43 -1.84
N THR A 166 -2.09 7.34 -1.56
CA THR A 166 -1.24 7.30 -0.36
C THR A 166 -0.97 8.71 0.16
N GLY A 167 -0.59 8.81 1.44
CA GLY A 167 -0.25 10.11 2.06
C GLY A 167 -1.39 11.13 1.96
N GLY A 168 -2.63 10.68 1.95
CA GLY A 168 -3.85 11.45 1.83
C GLY A 168 -4.29 11.72 0.40
N SER A 169 -3.41 12.15 -0.50
CA SER A 169 -3.83 12.60 -1.84
C SER A 169 -2.90 12.26 -2.99
N MET A 170 -1.75 11.66 -2.74
CA MET A 170 -0.87 11.19 -3.82
C MET A 170 -1.47 9.95 -4.47
N MET A 171 -1.62 9.96 -5.79
CA MET A 171 -2.18 8.88 -6.59
C MET A 171 -1.04 8.04 -7.18
N ILE A 172 -0.50 7.12 -6.38
CA ILE A 172 0.67 6.30 -6.77
C ILE A 172 0.30 5.22 -7.78
N ALA A 173 -0.91 4.67 -7.68
CA ALA A 173 -1.39 3.60 -8.55
C ALA A 173 -2.75 3.96 -9.16
N PRO A 174 -2.80 4.85 -10.16
CA PRO A 174 -4.05 5.40 -10.71
C PRO A 174 -5.01 4.33 -11.26
N ASP A 175 -4.49 3.19 -11.67
CA ASP A 175 -5.28 2.11 -12.26
C ASP A 175 -5.55 0.94 -11.29
N ALA A 176 -5.14 1.05 -10.02
CA ALA A 176 -5.42 0.04 -9.01
C ALA A 176 -6.94 -0.16 -8.82
N VAL A 177 -7.33 -1.42 -8.64
CA VAL A 177 -8.72 -1.85 -8.38
C VAL A 177 -8.72 -2.71 -7.14
N THR A 178 -9.56 -2.39 -6.17
CA THR A 178 -9.51 -2.97 -4.83
C THR A 178 -10.12 -4.36 -4.69
N ASP A 179 -10.68 -4.93 -5.78
CA ASP A 179 -11.44 -6.18 -5.79
C ASP A 179 -11.24 -7.02 -7.07
N ASP A 180 -10.11 -6.85 -7.76
CA ASP A 180 -9.80 -7.58 -9.00
C ASP A 180 -8.86 -8.78 -8.81
N GLY A 181 -8.41 -9.03 -7.60
CA GLY A 181 -7.49 -10.12 -7.27
C GLY A 181 -6.05 -9.87 -7.71
N LEU A 182 -5.66 -8.63 -7.97
CA LEU A 182 -4.34 -8.27 -8.48
C LEU A 182 -3.64 -7.23 -7.58
N ILE A 183 -2.32 -7.21 -7.69
CA ILE A 183 -1.43 -6.22 -7.09
C ILE A 183 -1.06 -5.23 -8.19
N GLU A 184 -1.39 -3.97 -8.05
CA GLU A 184 -0.87 -2.95 -8.97
C GLU A 184 0.58 -2.62 -8.58
N TYR A 185 1.51 -3.21 -9.32
CA TYR A 185 2.94 -2.94 -9.18
C TYR A 185 3.31 -1.67 -9.93
N VAL A 186 3.96 -0.74 -9.22
CA VAL A 186 4.50 0.49 -9.79
C VAL A 186 5.99 0.59 -9.45
N ARG A 187 6.82 0.72 -10.46
CA ARG A 187 8.24 0.98 -10.35
C ARG A 187 8.57 2.33 -10.96
N TRP A 188 9.21 3.20 -10.20
CA TRP A 188 9.80 4.40 -10.79
C TRP A 188 11.31 4.28 -10.78
N GLY A 189 11.89 4.31 -11.96
CA GLY A 189 13.32 4.08 -12.20
C GLY A 189 14.21 5.18 -11.65
N PRO A 190 15.50 5.14 -11.97
CA PRO A 190 16.52 5.98 -11.35
C PRO A 190 16.47 7.43 -11.85
N ILE A 191 15.42 8.15 -11.52
CA ILE A 191 15.29 9.58 -11.79
C ILE A 191 16.35 10.39 -11.02
N SER A 192 16.78 11.52 -11.55
CA SER A 192 17.71 12.42 -10.85
C SER A 192 16.98 13.24 -9.76
N ARG A 193 17.73 13.81 -8.80
CA ARG A 193 17.16 14.70 -7.76
C ARG A 193 16.34 15.82 -8.37
N LEU A 194 16.87 16.51 -9.38
CA LEU A 194 16.17 17.59 -10.08
C LEU A 194 14.97 17.06 -10.87
N GLY A 195 15.10 15.86 -11.47
CA GLY A 195 14.00 15.16 -12.12
C GLY A 195 12.86 14.86 -11.14
N LEU A 196 13.17 14.36 -9.92
CA LEU A 196 12.17 14.12 -8.90
C LEU A 196 11.43 15.40 -8.51
N ILE A 197 12.15 16.51 -8.25
CA ILE A 197 11.54 17.80 -7.90
C ILE A 197 10.59 18.28 -9.02
N ARG A 198 11.01 18.18 -10.28
CA ARG A 198 10.20 18.60 -11.44
C ARG A 198 8.94 17.75 -11.62
N ASN A 199 9.02 16.48 -11.25
CA ASN A 199 7.92 15.54 -11.43
C ASN A 199 7.12 15.29 -10.14
N LEU A 200 7.38 16.02 -9.05
CA LEU A 200 6.70 15.79 -7.77
C LEU A 200 5.18 15.99 -7.90
N ALA A 201 4.74 16.97 -8.68
CA ALA A 201 3.31 17.22 -8.92
C ALA A 201 2.61 16.04 -9.61
N THR A 202 3.31 15.30 -10.46
CA THR A 202 2.74 14.15 -11.18
C THR A 202 2.38 12.96 -10.29
N LEU A 203 2.87 12.95 -9.05
CA LEU A 203 2.45 11.96 -8.03
C LEU A 203 1.04 12.23 -7.50
N TYR A 204 0.53 13.46 -7.63
CA TYR A 204 -0.80 13.81 -7.13
C TYR A 204 -1.91 13.56 -8.15
N ASP A 205 -1.58 13.61 -9.45
CA ASP A 205 -2.53 13.35 -10.54
C ASP A 205 -2.32 11.97 -11.21
N GLY A 206 -1.35 11.18 -10.73
CA GLY A 206 -1.04 9.85 -11.25
C GLY A 206 -0.28 9.84 -12.57
N THR A 207 0.03 11.01 -13.15
CA THR A 207 0.69 11.07 -14.49
C THR A 207 2.17 10.66 -14.45
N HIS A 208 2.77 10.50 -13.26
CA HIS A 208 4.12 9.94 -13.11
C HIS A 208 4.24 8.53 -13.73
N THR A 209 3.15 7.76 -13.81
CA THR A 209 3.13 6.43 -14.45
C THR A 209 3.37 6.50 -15.96
N ARG A 210 3.21 7.65 -16.58
CA ARG A 210 3.52 7.90 -18.00
C ARG A 210 4.98 8.32 -18.22
N HIS A 211 5.75 8.51 -17.15
CA HIS A 211 7.16 8.88 -17.27
C HIS A 211 7.95 7.74 -17.93
N PRO A 212 8.92 8.01 -18.86
CA PRO A 212 9.68 6.95 -19.55
C PRO A 212 10.46 5.99 -18.63
N LEU A 213 10.71 6.37 -17.38
CA LEU A 213 11.37 5.53 -16.38
C LEU A 213 10.37 4.86 -15.42
N ALA A 214 9.08 5.06 -15.61
CA ALA A 214 8.04 4.38 -14.83
C ALA A 214 7.60 3.11 -15.54
N GLU A 215 7.35 2.09 -14.74
CA GLU A 215 6.78 0.82 -15.19
C GLU A 215 5.62 0.48 -14.25
N ARG A 216 4.55 -0.04 -14.79
CA ARG A 216 3.40 -0.53 -14.03
C ARG A 216 2.90 -1.84 -14.61
N GLN A 217 2.36 -2.69 -13.75
CA GLN A 217 1.77 -3.96 -14.14
C GLN A 217 0.83 -4.45 -13.02
N ALA A 218 -0.37 -4.91 -13.37
CA ALA A 218 -1.22 -5.65 -12.47
C ALA A 218 -0.80 -7.12 -12.46
N VAL A 219 -0.50 -7.69 -11.28
CA VAL A 219 0.06 -9.03 -11.13
C VAL A 219 -0.55 -9.76 -9.93
N PRO A 220 -0.73 -11.09 -9.98
CA PRO A 220 -1.30 -11.84 -8.86
C PRO A 220 -0.29 -12.10 -7.72
N ARG A 221 1.01 -12.00 -8.03
CA ARG A 221 2.08 -12.35 -7.09
C ARG A 221 3.38 -11.61 -7.39
N VAL A 222 4.10 -11.31 -6.32
CA VAL A 222 5.44 -10.71 -6.36
C VAL A 222 6.39 -11.50 -5.48
N GLU A 223 7.64 -11.68 -5.90
CA GLU A 223 8.68 -12.34 -5.13
C GLU A 223 9.91 -11.42 -4.99
N PHE A 224 10.56 -11.48 -3.83
CA PHE A 224 11.76 -10.71 -3.51
C PHE A 224 12.95 -11.62 -3.29
N GLN A 225 14.14 -11.13 -3.67
CA GLN A 225 15.43 -11.74 -3.35
C GLN A 225 16.34 -10.68 -2.72
N LEU A 226 16.04 -10.35 -1.47
CA LEU A 226 16.77 -9.33 -0.71
C LEU A 226 17.89 -9.97 0.10
N ASP A 227 19.04 -9.26 0.22
CA ASP A 227 20.21 -9.72 0.99
C ASP A 227 20.04 -9.52 2.50
N GLY A 228 18.88 -9.07 2.96
CA GLY A 228 18.56 -8.84 4.37
C GLY A 228 17.36 -7.91 4.55
N PRO A 229 17.12 -7.47 5.80
CA PRO A 229 16.01 -6.57 6.10
C PRO A 229 16.15 -5.22 5.41
N VAL A 230 15.05 -4.68 4.92
CA VAL A 230 14.94 -3.35 4.32
C VAL A 230 13.82 -2.55 4.99
N ASP A 231 13.99 -1.24 5.03
CA ASP A 231 12.90 -0.36 5.47
C ASP A 231 11.81 -0.34 4.40
N ILE A 232 10.58 -0.63 4.81
CA ILE A 232 9.38 -0.59 3.99
C ILE A 232 8.34 0.31 4.67
N MET A 233 7.42 0.84 3.90
CA MET A 233 6.23 1.51 4.42
C MET A 233 5.00 0.70 3.99
N VAL A 234 4.17 0.29 4.96
CA VAL A 234 2.96 -0.51 4.74
C VAL A 234 1.79 0.22 5.39
N ASP A 235 0.80 0.65 4.61
CA ASP A 235 -0.39 1.39 5.08
C ASP A 235 -0.07 2.55 6.05
N GLY A 236 1.07 3.23 5.82
CA GLY A 236 1.55 4.34 6.65
C GLY A 236 2.49 3.94 7.79
N GLU A 237 2.58 2.67 8.13
CA GLU A 237 3.50 2.14 9.15
C GLU A 237 4.87 1.81 8.56
N VAL A 238 5.93 2.06 9.33
CA VAL A 238 7.32 1.80 8.91
C VAL A 238 7.83 0.54 9.59
N LEU A 239 8.17 -0.44 8.77
CA LEU A 239 8.71 -1.73 9.20
C LEU A 239 10.09 -1.96 8.60
N THR A 240 10.93 -2.74 9.28
CA THR A 240 12.23 -3.19 8.75
C THR A 240 12.18 -4.70 8.65
N LEU A 241 11.95 -5.25 7.44
CA LEU A 241 11.66 -6.67 7.22
C LEU A 241 12.49 -7.25 6.05
N GLU A 242 12.77 -8.55 6.15
CA GLU A 242 13.29 -9.37 5.04
C GLU A 242 12.10 -9.94 4.26
N CYS A 243 11.62 -9.15 3.26
CA CYS A 243 10.46 -9.50 2.45
C CYS A 243 10.76 -10.70 1.55
N ARG A 244 9.77 -11.58 1.37
CA ARG A 244 9.86 -12.76 0.51
C ARG A 244 8.86 -12.74 -0.63
N THR A 245 7.58 -12.62 -0.31
CA THR A 245 6.52 -12.63 -1.33
C THR A 245 5.39 -11.67 -0.95
N ILE A 246 4.71 -11.14 -1.97
CA ILE A 246 3.40 -10.54 -1.81
C ILE A 246 2.43 -11.33 -2.66
N ASP A 247 1.29 -11.71 -2.10
CA ASP A 247 0.17 -12.34 -2.79
C ASP A 247 -1.16 -11.69 -2.38
N VAL A 248 -2.21 -11.99 -3.13
CA VAL A 248 -3.55 -11.45 -2.91
C VAL A 248 -4.41 -12.49 -2.21
N LEU A 249 -5.21 -12.06 -1.25
CA LEU A 249 -6.36 -12.76 -0.70
C LEU A 249 -7.61 -12.10 -1.30
N PRO A 250 -8.17 -12.66 -2.39
CA PRO A 250 -9.25 -12.00 -3.12
C PRO A 250 -10.51 -11.89 -2.28
N SER A 251 -11.13 -10.70 -2.26
CA SER A 251 -12.38 -10.40 -1.56
C SER A 251 -12.41 -10.85 -0.09
N ALA A 252 -11.23 -10.88 0.56
CA ALA A 252 -11.09 -11.36 1.92
C ALA A 252 -11.67 -10.41 2.98
N LEU A 253 -12.07 -9.21 2.57
CA LEU A 253 -12.67 -8.18 3.39
C LEU A 253 -13.86 -7.54 2.66
N ARG A 254 -14.83 -7.02 3.41
CA ARG A 254 -15.85 -6.10 2.89
C ARG A 254 -15.66 -4.73 3.52
N VAL A 255 -15.76 -3.69 2.73
CA VAL A 255 -15.66 -2.29 3.18
C VAL A 255 -17.00 -1.61 3.04
N VAL A 256 -17.47 -0.99 4.11
CA VAL A 256 -18.72 -0.20 4.13
C VAL A 256 -18.49 1.11 3.36
N VAL A 257 -19.28 1.35 2.31
CA VAL A 257 -19.13 2.46 1.36
C VAL A 257 -20.45 3.01 0.86
#